data_c77bee569cfe5974f971b28366a7be5a
#
_entry.id   c77bee569cfe5974f971b28366a7be5a
#
_cell.length_a   1.000
_cell.length_b   1.000
_cell.length_c   1.000
_cell.angle_alpha   90.00
_cell.angle_beta   90.00
_cell.angle_gamma   90.00
#
_symmetry.space_group_name_H-M   'P 1'
#
loop_
_entity.id
_entity.type
_entity.pdbx_description
1 polymer ?
#
loop_
_entity_poly.entity_id
_entity_poly.type
_entity_poly.pdbx_seq_one_letter_code
_entity_poly.pdbx_strand_id
1 'polypeptide(L)'
;MGTRATISLGDENLDPEHSNYYSINMEYRTNRFSASVTGYLNYVKNMVTSKSTKFDDLPEAEQNQLREEFPEIGDLSSTKNLSVKNYFNFEKATVKGFEVNLNGNLFPGFTLAGNYTYAYGRGLNEGGEWQNIERSIRHTATITGNYTHSWSDYTLNLNLNGRLQSKVYYPGDADGNAPGYGIWNLNTRHTFDGFRNFVIEPGIGIDNIFNKKDNRPLNKNFALYSPGRSVVVSLALRLK
;
A
#
# COMPACT_ATOMS: atom_id res chain seq x y z
N MET A 1 -15.09 20.07 -15.82
CA MET A 1 -14.87 18.93 -14.89
C MET A 1 -16.25 18.46 -14.47
N GLY A 2 -16.65 17.22 -14.83
CA GLY A 2 -17.95 16.70 -14.39
C GLY A 2 -17.91 16.36 -12.90
N THR A 3 -18.90 16.84 -12.16
CA THR A 3 -19.09 16.51 -10.75
C THR A 3 -19.37 15.00 -10.64
N ARG A 4 -18.64 14.29 -9.80
CA ARG A 4 -18.96 12.90 -9.45
C ARG A 4 -19.92 12.89 -8.28
N ALA A 5 -20.98 12.12 -8.38
CA ALA A 5 -21.94 11.90 -7.31
C ALA A 5 -22.02 10.40 -7.02
N THR A 6 -22.24 10.06 -5.74
CA THR A 6 -22.45 8.67 -5.32
C THR A 6 -23.62 8.63 -4.36
N ILE A 7 -24.60 7.79 -4.65
CA ILE A 7 -25.67 7.42 -3.73
C ILE A 7 -25.18 6.19 -2.98
N SER A 8 -25.22 6.25 -1.66
CA SER A 8 -24.88 5.10 -0.82
C SER A 8 -26.15 4.57 -0.17
N LEU A 9 -26.55 3.36 -0.57
CA LEU A 9 -27.72 2.68 -0.02
C LEU A 9 -27.27 1.76 1.10
N GLY A 10 -27.85 1.97 2.30
CA GLY A 10 -27.73 1.02 3.41
C GLY A 10 -28.60 -0.20 3.16
N ASP A 11 -28.26 -1.32 3.78
CA ASP A 11 -29.11 -2.50 3.83
C ASP A 11 -29.41 -2.81 5.29
N GLU A 12 -30.71 -2.75 5.65
CA GLU A 12 -31.17 -3.01 7.01
C GLU A 12 -31.00 -4.50 7.41
N ASN A 13 -30.80 -5.37 6.43
CA ASN A 13 -30.62 -6.81 6.64
C ASN A 13 -29.15 -7.22 6.80
N LEU A 14 -28.22 -6.26 6.90
CA LEU A 14 -26.82 -6.57 7.12
C LEU A 14 -26.61 -7.24 8.48
N ASP A 15 -26.07 -8.46 8.42
CA ASP A 15 -25.59 -9.13 9.62
C ASP A 15 -24.29 -8.49 10.15
N PRO A 16 -24.09 -8.46 11.47
CA PRO A 16 -22.83 -8.02 12.05
C PRO A 16 -21.64 -8.86 11.56
N GLU A 17 -20.54 -8.18 11.21
CA GLU A 17 -19.29 -8.86 10.90
C GLU A 17 -18.67 -9.48 12.15
N HIS A 18 -18.24 -10.74 12.05
CA HIS A 18 -17.53 -11.46 13.10
C HIS A 18 -16.17 -11.92 12.61
N SER A 19 -15.14 -11.63 13.39
CA SER A 19 -13.77 -12.00 13.06
C SER A 19 -13.13 -12.82 14.18
N ASN A 20 -12.50 -13.95 13.79
CA ASN A 20 -11.64 -14.73 14.67
C ASN A 20 -10.22 -14.66 14.16
N TYR A 21 -9.35 -14.05 14.93
CA TYR A 21 -7.94 -13.89 14.61
C TYR A 21 -7.07 -14.79 15.49
N TYR A 22 -6.21 -15.57 14.84
CA TYR A 22 -5.23 -16.43 15.48
C TYR A 22 -3.85 -16.05 14.99
N SER A 23 -2.88 -15.93 15.89
CA SER A 23 -1.50 -15.69 15.51
C SER A 23 -0.53 -16.41 16.43
N ILE A 24 0.62 -16.76 15.88
CA ILE A 24 1.77 -17.27 16.61
C ILE A 24 3.00 -16.47 16.19
N ASN A 25 3.76 -16.03 17.19
CA ASN A 25 5.01 -15.30 16.96
C ASN A 25 6.18 -16.09 17.54
N MET A 26 7.27 -16.11 16.78
CA MET A 26 8.57 -16.60 17.24
C MET A 26 9.60 -15.50 17.07
N GLU A 27 10.39 -15.24 18.09
CA GLU A 27 11.45 -14.23 18.05
C GLU A 27 12.78 -14.86 18.48
N TYR A 28 13.82 -14.50 17.72
CA TYR A 28 15.21 -14.79 18.06
C TYR A 28 15.98 -13.48 18.15
N ARG A 29 16.69 -13.27 19.25
CA ARG A 29 17.44 -12.05 19.51
C ARG A 29 18.82 -12.33 20.04
N THR A 30 19.79 -11.62 19.51
CA THR A 30 21.16 -11.54 20.02
C THR A 30 21.55 -10.07 20.20
N ASN A 31 22.75 -9.80 20.69
CA ASN A 31 23.24 -8.41 20.81
C ASN A 31 23.41 -7.69 19.46
N ARG A 32 23.49 -8.42 18.36
CA ARG A 32 23.74 -7.85 17.02
C ARG A 32 22.63 -8.09 16.01
N PHE A 33 21.74 -9.03 16.29
CA PHE A 33 20.75 -9.48 15.34
C PHE A 33 19.43 -9.82 16.03
N SER A 34 18.33 -9.44 15.43
CA SER A 34 16.99 -9.91 15.81
C SER A 34 16.23 -10.36 14.57
N ALA A 35 15.49 -11.45 14.72
CA ALA A 35 14.60 -11.98 13.72
C ALA A 35 13.28 -12.36 14.38
N SER A 36 12.17 -12.03 13.78
CA SER A 36 10.87 -12.54 14.21
C SER A 36 10.05 -13.04 13.02
N VAL A 37 9.26 -14.07 13.28
CA VAL A 37 8.30 -14.63 12.33
C VAL A 37 6.96 -14.72 13.03
N THR A 38 5.95 -14.11 12.42
CA THR A 38 4.56 -14.18 12.89
C THR A 38 3.72 -14.86 11.84
N GLY A 39 3.16 -16.03 12.14
CA GLY A 39 2.12 -16.66 11.32
C GLY A 39 0.74 -16.24 11.81
N TYR A 40 -0.21 -15.99 10.89
CA TYR A 40 -1.56 -15.58 11.27
C TYR A 40 -2.65 -16.18 10.37
N LEU A 41 -3.83 -16.30 10.95
CA LEU A 41 -5.07 -16.67 10.29
C LEU A 41 -6.18 -15.78 10.82
N ASN A 42 -6.85 -15.07 9.95
CA ASN A 42 -8.07 -14.34 10.23
C ASN A 42 -9.23 -14.96 9.45
N TYR A 43 -10.25 -15.37 10.16
CA TYR A 43 -11.47 -15.92 9.59
C TYR A 43 -12.63 -14.97 9.89
N VAL A 44 -13.20 -14.41 8.82
CA VAL A 44 -14.28 -13.42 8.89
C VAL A 44 -15.57 -14.05 8.37
N LYS A 45 -16.65 -13.89 9.14
CA LYS A 45 -18.01 -14.21 8.72
C LYS A 45 -18.79 -12.93 8.54
N ASN A 46 -19.73 -12.93 7.61
CA ASN A 46 -20.59 -11.80 7.31
C ASN A 46 -19.81 -10.51 7.04
N MET A 47 -18.67 -10.63 6.34
CA MET A 47 -17.84 -9.47 6.02
C MET A 47 -18.65 -8.44 5.24
N VAL A 48 -18.78 -7.23 5.76
CA VAL A 48 -19.48 -6.14 5.08
C VAL A 48 -18.61 -5.61 3.95
N THR A 49 -19.15 -5.60 2.76
CA THR A 49 -18.52 -5.06 1.57
C THR A 49 -19.49 -4.20 0.77
N SER A 50 -19.03 -3.62 -0.33
CA SER A 50 -19.88 -2.79 -1.17
C SER A 50 -19.56 -2.97 -2.63
N LYS A 51 -20.58 -2.90 -3.46
CA LYS A 51 -20.49 -2.87 -4.92
C LYS A 51 -20.94 -1.51 -5.43
N SER A 52 -20.18 -0.93 -6.31
CA SER A 52 -20.53 0.34 -6.95
C SER A 52 -20.91 0.07 -8.40
N THR A 53 -22.13 0.42 -8.77
CA THR A 53 -22.66 0.31 -10.14
C THR A 53 -22.94 1.71 -10.66
N LYS A 54 -22.69 1.98 -11.93
CA LYS A 54 -23.12 3.25 -12.51
C LYS A 54 -24.63 3.31 -12.56
N PHE A 55 -25.19 4.48 -12.30
CA PHE A 55 -26.63 4.69 -12.32
C PHE A 55 -27.25 4.26 -13.66
N ASP A 56 -26.60 4.63 -14.77
CA ASP A 56 -27.09 4.33 -16.12
C ASP A 56 -27.01 2.83 -16.47
N ASP A 57 -26.24 2.02 -15.71
CA ASP A 57 -26.10 0.56 -15.91
C ASP A 57 -27.13 -0.23 -15.07
N LEU A 58 -27.94 0.43 -14.23
CA LEU A 58 -29.00 -0.20 -13.43
C LEU A 58 -30.25 -0.49 -14.27
N PRO A 59 -31.08 -1.47 -13.88
CA PRO A 59 -32.40 -1.68 -14.46
C PRO A 59 -33.26 -0.43 -14.38
N GLU A 60 -34.08 -0.16 -15.40
CA GLU A 60 -34.91 1.05 -15.49
C GLU A 60 -35.86 1.22 -14.30
N ALA A 61 -36.40 0.10 -13.79
CA ALA A 61 -37.23 0.11 -12.57
C ALA A 61 -36.50 0.64 -11.35
N GLU A 62 -35.25 0.21 -11.16
CA GLU A 62 -34.39 0.64 -10.05
C GLU A 62 -33.97 2.12 -10.21
N GLN A 63 -33.66 2.54 -11.43
CA GLN A 63 -33.37 3.95 -11.72
C GLN A 63 -34.56 4.86 -11.36
N ASN A 64 -35.79 4.43 -11.70
CA ASN A 64 -37.02 5.20 -11.41
C ASN A 64 -37.28 5.26 -9.91
N GLN A 65 -37.12 4.15 -9.18
CA GLN A 65 -37.24 4.13 -7.73
C GLN A 65 -36.23 5.07 -7.07
N LEU A 66 -34.98 5.05 -7.52
CA LEU A 66 -33.94 5.95 -6.97
C LEU A 66 -34.23 7.42 -7.29
N ARG A 67 -34.86 7.74 -8.42
CA ARG A 67 -35.27 9.12 -8.75
C ARG A 67 -36.41 9.60 -7.85
N GLU A 68 -37.29 8.70 -7.42
CA GLU A 68 -38.37 9.03 -6.48
C GLU A 68 -37.81 9.23 -5.07
N GLU A 69 -36.86 8.39 -4.64
CA GLU A 69 -36.26 8.44 -3.30
C GLU A 69 -35.28 9.61 -3.16
N PHE A 70 -34.53 9.93 -4.23
CA PHE A 70 -33.52 11.00 -4.29
C PHE A 70 -33.84 11.99 -5.40
N PRO A 71 -34.76 12.94 -5.18
CA PRO A 71 -35.16 13.92 -6.21
C PRO A 71 -34.00 14.74 -6.77
N GLU A 72 -32.89 14.89 -6.00
CA GLU A 72 -31.69 15.61 -6.40
C GLU A 72 -31.00 14.99 -7.64
N ILE A 73 -31.33 13.74 -7.97
CA ILE A 73 -30.84 13.10 -9.21
C ILE A 73 -31.34 13.88 -10.42
N GLY A 74 -32.57 14.45 -10.34
CA GLY A 74 -33.17 15.27 -11.40
C GLY A 74 -32.43 16.59 -11.64
N ASP A 75 -31.72 17.10 -10.63
CA ASP A 75 -30.97 18.36 -10.72
C ASP A 75 -29.58 18.16 -11.34
N LEU A 76 -29.15 16.91 -11.55
CA LEU A 76 -27.86 16.62 -12.15
C LEU A 76 -27.90 16.91 -13.65
N SER A 77 -26.92 17.67 -14.13
CA SER A 77 -26.75 17.94 -15.56
C SER A 77 -26.49 16.67 -16.40
N SER A 78 -26.07 15.59 -15.77
CA SER A 78 -25.82 14.26 -16.37
C SER A 78 -25.64 13.19 -15.30
N THR A 79 -26.27 12.03 -15.53
CA THR A 79 -26.12 10.83 -14.68
C THR A 79 -24.85 10.00 -14.99
N LYS A 80 -24.13 10.32 -16.08
CA LYS A 80 -22.93 9.56 -16.51
C LYS A 80 -21.87 9.38 -15.43
N ASN A 81 -21.79 10.29 -14.47
CA ASN A 81 -20.83 10.26 -13.36
C ASN A 81 -21.51 9.92 -12.02
N LEU A 82 -22.76 9.52 -12.03
CA LEU A 82 -23.48 9.05 -10.87
C LEU A 82 -23.24 7.55 -10.68
N SER A 83 -22.89 7.16 -9.47
CA SER A 83 -22.73 5.76 -9.08
C SER A 83 -23.63 5.45 -7.89
N VAL A 84 -24.18 4.24 -7.87
CA VAL A 84 -24.94 3.71 -6.73
C VAL A 84 -24.06 2.67 -6.04
N LYS A 85 -23.92 2.83 -4.75
CA LYS A 85 -23.10 1.97 -3.89
C LYS A 85 -24.02 1.21 -2.95
N ASN A 86 -24.14 -0.09 -3.17
CA ASN A 86 -24.89 -1.01 -2.32
C ASN A 86 -23.96 -1.74 -1.37
N TYR A 87 -24.35 -1.90 -0.12
CA TYR A 87 -23.64 -2.70 0.87
C TYR A 87 -24.29 -4.08 0.98
N PHE A 88 -23.48 -5.09 1.20
CA PHE A 88 -23.93 -6.47 1.39
C PHE A 88 -22.91 -7.24 2.23
N ASN A 89 -23.31 -8.40 2.75
CA ASN A 89 -22.41 -9.30 3.44
C ASN A 89 -21.79 -10.29 2.47
N PHE A 90 -20.46 -10.44 2.51
CA PHE A 90 -19.84 -11.67 2.05
C PHE A 90 -20.06 -12.76 3.08
N GLU A 91 -20.49 -13.94 2.65
CA GLU A 91 -20.73 -15.04 3.60
C GLU A 91 -19.48 -15.35 4.43
N LYS A 92 -18.33 -15.40 3.82
CA LYS A 92 -17.05 -15.75 4.45
C LYS A 92 -15.87 -15.07 3.76
N ALA A 93 -14.91 -14.66 4.57
CA ALA A 93 -13.59 -14.28 4.08
C ALA A 93 -12.50 -14.92 4.96
N THR A 94 -11.37 -15.21 4.35
CA THR A 94 -10.21 -15.74 5.05
C THR A 94 -8.96 -14.99 4.62
N VAL A 95 -8.20 -14.51 5.58
CA VAL A 95 -6.87 -13.93 5.35
C VAL A 95 -5.88 -14.72 6.17
N LYS A 96 -4.89 -15.31 5.50
CA LYS A 96 -3.81 -16.05 6.15
C LYS A 96 -2.47 -15.63 5.60
N GLY A 97 -1.45 -15.70 6.42
CA GLY A 97 -0.14 -15.31 5.99
C GLY A 97 0.92 -15.42 7.06
N PHE A 98 2.05 -14.84 6.76
CA PHE A 98 3.13 -14.69 7.71
C PHE A 98 3.91 -13.41 7.45
N GLU A 99 4.53 -12.90 8.50
CA GLU A 99 5.40 -11.74 8.49
C GLU A 99 6.78 -12.14 9.03
N VAL A 100 7.81 -11.65 8.38
CA VAL A 100 9.20 -11.82 8.80
C VAL A 100 9.80 -10.44 9.02
N ASN A 101 10.37 -10.21 10.20
CA ASN A 101 11.12 -8.99 10.51
C ASN A 101 12.56 -9.37 10.83
N LEU A 102 13.48 -8.65 10.21
CA LEU A 102 14.91 -8.83 10.40
C LEU A 102 15.54 -7.48 10.74
N ASN A 103 16.43 -7.47 11.72
CA ASN A 103 17.24 -6.30 12.05
C ASN A 103 18.60 -6.76 12.56
N GLY A 104 19.66 -6.15 12.08
CA GLY A 104 21.00 -6.56 12.51
C GLY A 104 22.09 -5.57 12.18
N ASN A 105 23.09 -5.56 13.05
CA ASN A 105 24.40 -4.93 12.83
C ASN A 105 25.34 -6.00 12.26
N LEU A 106 25.45 -6.08 10.93
CA LEU A 106 26.17 -7.18 10.28
C LEU A 106 27.68 -7.06 10.44
N PHE A 107 28.18 -5.83 10.40
CA PHE A 107 29.59 -5.49 10.67
C PHE A 107 29.68 -4.03 11.16
N PRO A 108 30.82 -3.58 11.70
CA PRO A 108 30.97 -2.22 12.19
C PRO A 108 30.54 -1.18 11.16
N GLY A 109 29.62 -0.30 11.57
CA GLY A 109 29.06 0.75 10.71
C GLY A 109 27.95 0.33 9.78
N PHE A 110 27.61 -0.95 9.63
CA PHE A 110 26.54 -1.41 8.73
C PHE A 110 25.39 -2.06 9.47
N THR A 111 24.20 -1.49 9.30
CA THR A 111 22.94 -2.03 9.77
C THR A 111 22.06 -2.43 8.60
N LEU A 112 21.38 -3.56 8.73
CA LEU A 112 20.38 -4.03 7.78
C LEU A 112 19.07 -4.25 8.53
N ALA A 113 17.97 -3.68 8.01
CA ALA A 113 16.62 -3.96 8.45
C ALA A 113 15.78 -4.46 7.27
N GLY A 114 14.93 -5.40 7.52
CA GLY A 114 14.03 -5.95 6.50
C GLY A 114 12.71 -6.39 7.10
N ASN A 115 11.65 -6.18 6.33
CA ASN A 115 10.33 -6.72 6.62
C ASN A 115 9.82 -7.40 5.35
N TYR A 116 9.22 -8.56 5.52
CA TYR A 116 8.53 -9.27 4.45
C TYR A 116 7.18 -9.77 4.96
N THR A 117 6.14 -9.52 4.18
CA THR A 117 4.78 -9.99 4.47
C THR A 117 4.27 -10.82 3.30
N TYR A 118 3.79 -12.01 3.61
CA TYR A 118 2.94 -12.80 2.74
C TYR A 118 1.52 -12.78 3.29
N ALA A 119 0.54 -12.32 2.50
CA ALA A 119 -0.87 -12.26 2.86
C ALA A 119 -1.72 -12.88 1.75
N TYR A 120 -2.48 -13.92 2.07
CA TYR A 120 -3.38 -14.58 1.15
C TYR A 120 -4.81 -14.42 1.61
N GLY A 121 -5.53 -13.49 0.96
CA GLY A 121 -6.93 -13.19 1.24
C GLY A 121 -7.86 -13.75 0.17
N ARG A 122 -8.92 -14.43 0.59
CA ARG A 122 -10.01 -14.88 -0.28
C ARG A 122 -11.36 -14.61 0.40
N GLY A 123 -12.34 -14.23 -0.41
CA GLY A 123 -13.73 -14.08 0.00
C GLY A 123 -14.65 -14.91 -0.88
N LEU A 124 -15.76 -15.33 -0.33
CA LEU A 124 -16.83 -16.02 -1.05
C LEU A 124 -17.75 -14.95 -1.65
N ASN A 125 -17.90 -14.93 -2.98
CA ASN A 125 -18.77 -13.98 -3.66
C ASN A 125 -20.26 -14.40 -3.58
N GLU A 126 -21.15 -13.53 -4.03
CA GLU A 126 -22.61 -13.80 -4.09
C GLU A 126 -22.98 -15.07 -4.86
N GLY A 127 -22.15 -15.48 -5.81
CA GLY A 127 -22.31 -16.72 -6.59
C GLY A 127 -21.77 -17.98 -5.90
N GLY A 128 -21.31 -17.89 -4.66
CA GLY A 128 -20.73 -19.03 -3.93
C GLY A 128 -19.31 -19.41 -4.37
N GLU A 129 -18.59 -18.56 -5.11
CA GLU A 129 -17.26 -18.82 -5.59
C GLU A 129 -16.19 -18.10 -4.78
N TRP A 130 -15.10 -18.78 -4.47
CA TRP A 130 -13.96 -18.19 -3.81
C TRP A 130 -13.14 -17.34 -4.77
N GLN A 131 -13.01 -16.04 -4.48
CA GLN A 131 -12.17 -15.10 -5.23
C GLN A 131 -11.16 -14.39 -4.35
N ASN A 132 -10.13 -13.80 -4.97
CA ASN A 132 -9.20 -12.95 -4.24
C ASN A 132 -9.92 -11.69 -3.76
N ILE A 133 -9.59 -11.24 -2.55
CA ILE A 133 -10.11 -9.97 -2.04
C ILE A 133 -9.59 -8.84 -2.94
N GLU A 134 -10.48 -7.95 -3.34
CA GLU A 134 -10.14 -6.81 -4.17
C GLU A 134 -9.04 -5.96 -3.52
N ARG A 135 -8.12 -5.47 -4.34
CA ARG A 135 -6.93 -4.69 -3.94
C ARG A 135 -5.96 -5.43 -3.00
N SER A 136 -6.12 -6.74 -2.85
CA SER A 136 -5.16 -7.52 -2.07
C SER A 136 -3.81 -7.61 -2.76
N ILE A 137 -2.74 -7.59 -1.96
CA ILE A 137 -1.37 -7.76 -2.38
C ILE A 137 -0.81 -8.96 -1.63
N ARG A 138 -0.28 -9.96 -2.35
CA ARG A 138 0.22 -11.18 -1.70
C ARG A 138 1.57 -11.04 -1.06
N HIS A 139 2.46 -10.29 -1.69
CA HIS A 139 3.83 -10.18 -1.21
C HIS A 139 4.21 -8.69 -1.13
N THR A 140 4.66 -8.27 0.03
CA THR A 140 5.29 -6.96 0.24
C THR A 140 6.60 -7.15 0.97
N ALA A 141 7.58 -6.33 0.65
CA ALA A 141 8.85 -6.30 1.37
C ALA A 141 9.39 -4.89 1.44
N THR A 142 10.05 -4.58 2.54
CA THR A 142 10.91 -3.41 2.69
C THR A 142 12.28 -3.86 3.14
N ILE A 143 13.32 -3.23 2.58
CA ILE A 143 14.71 -3.51 2.94
C ILE A 143 15.40 -2.16 3.11
N THR A 144 16.09 -1.97 4.23
CA THR A 144 16.86 -0.75 4.51
C THR A 144 18.25 -1.14 4.96
N GLY A 145 19.26 -0.69 4.21
CA GLY A 145 20.66 -0.79 4.57
C GLY A 145 21.22 0.58 4.92
N ASN A 146 21.87 0.70 6.07
CA ASN A 146 22.55 1.91 6.48
C ASN A 146 24.03 1.59 6.68
N TYR A 147 24.89 2.39 6.11
CA TYR A 147 26.32 2.31 6.32
C TYR A 147 26.84 3.65 6.79
N THR A 148 27.58 3.64 7.89
CA THR A 148 28.27 4.82 8.43
C THR A 148 29.72 4.48 8.68
N HIS A 149 30.61 5.29 8.15
CA HIS A 149 32.04 5.17 8.42
C HIS A 149 32.67 6.54 8.62
N SER A 150 33.54 6.64 9.60
CA SER A 150 34.24 7.89 9.94
C SER A 150 35.75 7.71 9.78
N TRP A 151 36.37 8.68 9.10
CA TRP A 151 37.83 8.83 8.97
C TRP A 151 38.16 10.20 9.54
N SER A 152 38.96 10.30 10.58
CA SER A 152 39.34 11.61 11.15
C SER A 152 38.22 12.66 11.12
N ASP A 153 38.30 13.61 10.20
CA ASP A 153 37.40 14.75 10.07
C ASP A 153 36.31 14.57 9.02
N TYR A 154 36.12 13.35 8.52
CA TYR A 154 35.10 13.04 7.52
C TYR A 154 34.29 11.82 7.90
N THR A 155 32.96 11.94 7.80
CA THR A 155 32.02 10.83 7.97
C THR A 155 31.15 10.67 6.75
N LEU A 156 31.07 9.43 6.25
CA LEU A 156 30.17 9.00 5.19
C LEU A 156 28.97 8.26 5.80
N ASN A 157 27.77 8.70 5.44
CA ASN A 157 26.55 7.96 5.68
C ASN A 157 25.90 7.57 4.34
N LEU A 158 25.59 6.29 4.17
CA LEU A 158 24.84 5.75 3.05
C LEU A 158 23.56 5.11 3.57
N ASN A 159 22.44 5.41 2.93
CA ASN A 159 21.16 4.76 3.18
C ASN A 159 20.60 4.25 1.87
N LEU A 160 20.40 2.95 1.77
CA LEU A 160 19.71 2.30 0.67
C LEU A 160 18.38 1.77 1.20
N ASN A 161 17.27 2.18 0.58
CA ASN A 161 15.94 1.72 0.93
C ASN A 161 15.26 1.13 -0.30
N GLY A 162 14.69 -0.06 -0.14
CA GLY A 162 13.90 -0.76 -1.14
C GLY A 162 12.49 -1.07 -0.65
N ARG A 163 11.50 -0.81 -1.48
CA ARG A 163 10.11 -1.25 -1.29
C ARG A 163 9.68 -2.07 -2.48
N LEU A 164 9.20 -3.28 -2.21
CA LEU A 164 8.81 -4.27 -3.19
C LEU A 164 7.37 -4.70 -2.93
N GLN A 165 6.59 -4.88 -3.98
CA GLN A 165 5.27 -5.50 -3.87
C GLN A 165 4.95 -6.34 -5.09
N SER A 166 4.19 -7.42 -4.90
CA SER A 166 3.62 -8.21 -5.98
C SER A 166 2.44 -7.50 -6.63
N LYS A 167 1.82 -8.12 -7.60
CA LYS A 167 0.62 -7.60 -8.25
C LYS A 167 -0.50 -7.34 -7.25
N VAL A 168 -1.31 -6.32 -7.54
CA VAL A 168 -2.56 -6.01 -6.85
C VAL A 168 -3.71 -6.69 -7.59
N TYR A 169 -4.57 -7.39 -6.88
CA TYR A 169 -5.69 -8.12 -7.47
C TYR A 169 -6.93 -7.22 -7.59
N TYR A 170 -7.50 -7.21 -8.78
CA TYR A 170 -8.77 -6.54 -9.09
C TYR A 170 -9.70 -7.54 -9.76
N PRO A 171 -10.37 -8.42 -8.97
CA PRO A 171 -11.33 -9.38 -9.53
C PRO A 171 -12.50 -8.62 -10.18
N GLY A 172 -12.87 -9.05 -11.39
CA GLY A 172 -13.96 -8.42 -12.15
C GLY A 172 -13.61 -7.11 -12.87
N ASP A 173 -12.35 -6.65 -12.82
CA ASP A 173 -11.91 -5.51 -13.63
C ASP A 173 -11.47 -5.97 -15.03
N ALA A 174 -12.01 -5.34 -16.08
CA ALA A 174 -11.63 -5.63 -17.47
C ALA A 174 -10.14 -5.34 -17.74
N ASP A 175 -9.57 -4.36 -17.06
CA ASP A 175 -8.14 -4.01 -17.16
C ASP A 175 -7.23 -4.95 -16.37
N GLY A 176 -7.82 -5.84 -15.57
CA GLY A 176 -7.12 -6.87 -14.82
C GLY A 176 -6.27 -6.34 -13.67
N ASN A 177 -5.36 -7.18 -13.22
CA ASN A 177 -4.51 -6.93 -12.05
C ASN A 177 -3.44 -5.85 -12.33
N ALA A 178 -3.17 -4.98 -11.35
CA ALA A 178 -2.02 -4.08 -11.40
C ALA A 178 -0.70 -4.85 -11.20
N PRO A 179 0.35 -4.66 -12.03
CA PRO A 179 1.61 -5.39 -11.85
C PRO A 179 2.30 -5.00 -10.56
N GLY A 180 3.09 -5.93 -10.07
CA GLY A 180 4.04 -5.66 -8.99
C GLY A 180 5.12 -4.68 -9.40
N TYR A 181 5.73 -4.03 -8.42
CA TYR A 181 6.84 -3.13 -8.65
C TYR A 181 7.85 -3.15 -7.48
N GLY A 182 9.05 -2.67 -7.78
CA GLY A 182 10.07 -2.39 -6.78
C GLY A 182 10.61 -1.00 -6.97
N ILE A 183 10.68 -0.22 -5.90
CA ILE A 183 11.28 1.12 -5.88
C ILE A 183 12.43 1.10 -4.90
N TRP A 184 13.58 1.62 -5.35
CA TRP A 184 14.79 1.72 -4.56
C TRP A 184 15.27 3.16 -4.54
N ASN A 185 15.66 3.62 -3.37
CA ASN A 185 16.17 4.95 -3.11
C ASN A 185 17.54 4.86 -2.46
N LEU A 186 18.43 5.72 -2.85
CA LEU A 186 19.77 5.87 -2.26
C LEU A 186 19.94 7.30 -1.75
N ASN A 187 20.33 7.42 -0.50
CA ASN A 187 20.69 8.71 0.10
C ASN A 187 22.11 8.63 0.61
N THR A 188 22.88 9.68 0.34
CA THR A 188 24.22 9.85 0.89
C THR A 188 24.30 11.14 1.65
N ARG A 189 25.04 11.13 2.75
CA ARG A 189 25.41 12.32 3.50
C ARG A 189 26.89 12.25 3.80
N HIS A 190 27.59 13.33 3.52
CA HIS A 190 29.00 13.51 3.77
C HIS A 190 29.15 14.58 4.84
N THR A 191 29.80 14.28 5.95
CA THR A 191 30.03 15.26 7.03
C THR A 191 31.51 15.57 7.09
N PHE A 192 31.86 16.83 6.86
CA PHE A 192 33.23 17.37 6.96
C PHE A 192 33.33 18.21 8.23
N ASP A 193 34.03 17.72 9.23
CA ASP A 193 34.14 18.30 10.57
C ASP A 193 35.51 18.94 10.88
N GLY A 194 36.44 18.91 9.95
CA GLY A 194 37.79 19.45 10.11
C GLY A 194 37.90 20.97 10.21
N PHE A 195 36.81 21.72 10.03
CA PHE A 195 36.81 23.16 10.12
C PHE A 195 36.62 23.65 11.59
N ARG A 196 37.30 24.71 11.97
CA ARG A 196 37.29 25.19 13.35
C ARG A 196 35.92 25.61 13.86
N ASN A 197 35.14 26.32 13.05
CA ASN A 197 33.90 26.98 13.47
C ASN A 197 32.64 26.41 12.84
N PHE A 198 32.75 25.50 11.94
CA PHE A 198 31.59 24.94 11.21
C PHE A 198 31.81 23.52 10.75
N VAL A 199 30.71 22.85 10.44
CA VAL A 199 30.63 21.52 9.80
C VAL A 199 29.88 21.72 8.50
N ILE A 200 30.36 21.11 7.42
CA ILE A 200 29.71 21.12 6.11
C ILE A 200 29.13 19.72 5.86
N GLU A 201 27.85 19.66 5.51
CA GLU A 201 27.16 18.41 5.27
C GLU A 201 26.46 18.41 3.89
N PRO A 202 27.17 18.15 2.80
CA PRO A 202 26.56 17.88 1.50
C PRO A 202 25.88 16.50 1.49
N GLY A 203 24.78 16.40 0.73
CA GLY A 203 24.07 15.15 0.54
C GLY A 203 23.50 15.02 -0.85
N ILE A 204 23.39 13.77 -1.32
CA ILE A 204 22.76 13.44 -2.59
C ILE A 204 21.73 12.34 -2.31
N GLY A 205 20.49 12.60 -2.73
CA GLY A 205 19.40 11.63 -2.75
C GLY A 205 19.07 11.25 -4.19
N ILE A 206 18.87 9.96 -4.44
CA ILE A 206 18.36 9.44 -5.72
C ILE A 206 17.14 8.60 -5.39
N ASP A 207 15.96 9.13 -5.70
CA ASP A 207 14.73 8.37 -5.57
C ASP A 207 14.47 7.57 -6.84
N ASN A 208 13.92 6.37 -6.67
CA ASN A 208 13.59 5.48 -7.75
C ASN A 208 14.77 5.25 -8.71
N ILE A 209 15.87 4.71 -8.16
CA ILE A 209 17.15 4.50 -8.86
C ILE A 209 16.97 3.83 -10.22
N PHE A 210 16.06 2.83 -10.30
CA PHE A 210 15.80 2.06 -11.51
C PHE A 210 14.81 2.72 -12.46
N ASN A 211 14.35 3.96 -12.16
CA ASN A 211 13.39 4.72 -12.97
C ASN A 211 12.13 3.91 -13.30
N LYS A 212 11.63 3.14 -12.32
CA LYS A 212 10.44 2.33 -12.51
C LYS A 212 9.21 3.25 -12.59
N LYS A 213 8.55 3.26 -13.74
CA LYS A 213 7.31 3.99 -13.97
C LYS A 213 6.18 3.01 -14.22
N ASP A 214 5.03 3.26 -13.65
CA ASP A 214 3.81 2.60 -14.07
C ASP A 214 3.13 3.50 -15.11
N ASN A 215 3.23 3.11 -16.36
CA ASN A 215 2.67 3.87 -17.48
C ASN A 215 1.24 3.46 -17.82
N ARG A 216 0.65 2.54 -17.06
CA ARG A 216 -0.73 2.15 -17.30
C ARG A 216 -1.66 3.23 -16.78
N PRO A 217 -2.49 3.83 -17.64
CA PRO A 217 -3.59 4.62 -17.14
C PRO A 217 -4.47 3.66 -16.33
N LEU A 218 -4.44 3.78 -15.02
CA LEU A 218 -5.45 3.14 -14.22
C LEU A 218 -6.74 3.90 -14.49
N ASN A 219 -7.59 3.28 -15.27
CA ASN A 219 -8.85 3.83 -15.77
C ASN A 219 -9.79 4.27 -14.65
N LYS A 220 -9.46 4.00 -13.40
CA LYS A 220 -10.38 4.21 -12.28
C LYS A 220 -9.71 4.77 -11.02
N ASN A 221 -8.88 5.79 -11.15
CA ASN A 221 -8.29 6.53 -10.01
C ASN A 221 -7.34 5.74 -9.09
N PHE A 222 -6.79 4.64 -9.53
CA PHE A 222 -5.91 3.79 -8.73
C PHE A 222 -4.45 3.80 -9.19
N ALA A 223 -4.07 4.77 -10.04
CA ALA A 223 -2.68 4.95 -10.38
C ALA A 223 -1.90 5.29 -9.12
N LEU A 224 -1.17 4.33 -8.61
CA LEU A 224 -0.02 4.61 -7.79
C LEU A 224 0.99 5.29 -8.72
N TYR A 225 0.90 6.60 -8.82
CA TYR A 225 1.91 7.38 -9.51
C TYR A 225 3.23 7.13 -8.81
N SER A 226 4.07 6.30 -9.43
CA SER A 226 5.47 6.32 -9.11
C SER A 226 6.08 7.41 -9.99
N PRO A 227 6.48 8.54 -9.44
CA PRO A 227 7.29 9.49 -10.19
C PRO A 227 8.54 8.77 -10.68
N GLY A 228 9.03 9.13 -11.86
CA GLY A 228 10.29 8.60 -12.36
C GLY A 228 11.44 8.93 -11.42
N ARG A 229 12.64 8.54 -11.80
CA ARG A 229 13.83 8.88 -11.03
C ARG A 229 13.91 10.38 -10.78
N SER A 230 14.19 10.74 -9.54
CA SER A 230 14.52 12.11 -9.13
C SER A 230 15.87 12.14 -8.41
N VAL A 231 16.55 13.27 -8.52
CA VAL A 231 17.81 13.52 -7.82
C VAL A 231 17.63 14.77 -6.98
N VAL A 232 17.99 14.67 -5.72
CA VAL A 232 17.97 15.79 -4.76
C VAL A 232 19.37 16.00 -4.27
N VAL A 233 19.83 17.26 -4.31
CA VAL A 233 21.11 17.67 -3.73
C VAL A 233 20.81 18.58 -2.54
N SER A 234 21.46 18.34 -1.43
CA SER A 234 21.34 19.13 -0.21
C SER A 234 22.71 19.60 0.27
N LEU A 235 22.72 20.75 0.91
CA LEU A 235 23.89 21.27 1.59
C LEU A 235 23.44 21.87 2.93
N ALA A 236 23.98 21.34 4.02
CA ALA A 236 23.79 21.93 5.33
C ALA A 236 25.12 22.50 5.84
N LEU A 237 25.05 23.65 6.50
CA LEU A 237 26.14 24.30 7.21
C LEU A 237 25.72 24.44 8.66
N ARG A 238 26.48 23.85 9.57
CA ARG A 238 26.22 23.92 11.01
C ARG A 238 27.40 24.64 11.70
N LEU A 239 27.10 25.65 12.49
CA LEU A 239 28.08 26.30 13.35
C LEU A 239 28.38 25.44 14.58
N LYS A 240 29.64 25.39 14.97
CA LYS A 240 30.11 24.69 16.20
C LYS A 240 29.96 25.59 17.42
#